data_9d8abfe38c4236abc39d45d00d9201ef
#
_entry.id   9d8abfe38c4236abc39d45d00d9201ef
#
_cell.length_a   1.000
_cell.length_b   1.000
_cell.length_c   1.000
_cell.angle_alpha   90.00
_cell.angle_beta   90.00
_cell.angle_gamma   90.00
#
_symmetry.space_group_name_H-M   'P 1'
#
loop_
_entity.id
_entity.type
_entity.pdbx_description
1 polymer ?
#
loop_
_entity_poly.entity_id
_entity_poly.type
_entity_poly.pdbx_seq_one_letter_code
_entity_poly.pdbx_strand_id
1 'polypeptide(L)'
;MRIQKLRQDAVLPKYAHGSHEDAGMDLCAVEDATLEPGVPRLVPTGLTVEIPPGYEAQVRPRSGLALKHAITMPNAPGTIDPGYRGELRVLLLNLGREAYTVHAGDRIAQMIVARYEAVEWVEGELADSARGTGGFGSSGR
;
A
#
# COMPACT_ATOMS: atom_id res chain seq x y z
N MET A 1 -12.19 7.35 11.73
CA MET A 1 -11.34 6.16 11.52
C MET A 1 -10.75 5.75 12.86
N ARG A 2 -10.73 4.47 13.16
CA ARG A 2 -10.13 3.94 14.39
C ARG A 2 -8.91 3.10 14.06
N ILE A 3 -7.96 3.06 14.99
CA ILE A 3 -6.76 2.23 14.88
C ILE A 3 -6.51 1.56 16.22
N GLN A 4 -6.10 0.30 16.19
CA GLN A 4 -5.75 -0.47 17.37
C GLN A 4 -4.33 -1.02 17.23
N LYS A 5 -3.56 -0.93 18.29
CA LYS A 5 -2.29 -1.63 18.41
C LYS A 5 -2.55 -3.07 18.84
N LEU A 6 -2.05 -4.02 18.08
CA LEU A 6 -2.01 -5.45 18.40
C LEU A 6 -0.79 -5.79 19.25
N ARG A 7 0.24 -4.92 19.19
CA ARG A 7 1.47 -4.98 19.98
C ARG A 7 1.75 -3.61 20.59
N GLN A 8 2.24 -3.56 21.82
CA GLN A 8 2.51 -2.30 22.52
C GLN A 8 3.59 -1.46 21.84
N ASP A 9 4.59 -2.11 21.25
CA ASP A 9 5.71 -1.50 20.53
C ASP A 9 5.34 -1.03 19.10
N ALA A 10 4.15 -1.33 18.60
CA ALA A 10 3.69 -0.87 17.30
C ALA A 10 3.67 0.67 17.21
N VAL A 11 4.16 1.20 16.10
CA VAL A 11 4.22 2.65 15.83
C VAL A 11 2.99 3.08 15.05
N LEU A 12 2.23 4.05 15.57
CA LEU A 12 1.08 4.61 14.86
C LEU A 12 1.54 5.33 13.58
N PRO A 13 0.78 5.23 12.47
CA PRO A 13 1.11 5.93 11.23
C PRO A 13 1.20 7.44 11.45
N LYS A 14 2.21 8.08 10.87
CA LYS A 14 2.44 9.52 11.00
C LYS A 14 2.80 10.14 9.67
N TYR A 15 2.33 11.37 9.45
CA TYR A 15 2.83 12.25 8.42
C TYR A 15 4.21 12.77 8.83
N ALA A 16 5.19 12.67 7.94
CA ALA A 16 6.57 13.09 8.24
C ALA A 16 6.70 14.62 8.43
N HIS A 17 5.96 15.41 7.62
CA HIS A 17 5.97 16.86 7.63
C HIS A 17 4.62 17.47 8.05
N GLY A 18 3.63 16.63 8.34
CA GLY A 18 2.29 17.06 8.74
C GLY A 18 1.23 16.81 7.66
N SER A 19 -0.04 16.79 8.09
CA SER A 19 -1.19 16.44 7.24
C SER A 19 -1.51 17.48 6.14
N HIS A 20 -0.90 18.64 6.16
CA HIS A 20 -1.08 19.67 5.12
C HIS A 20 -0.04 19.58 4.01
N GLU A 21 1.06 18.86 4.25
CA GLU A 21 2.18 18.73 3.30
C GLU A 21 2.31 17.31 2.76
N ASP A 22 1.99 16.30 3.56
CA ASP A 22 2.08 14.89 3.18
C ASP A 22 0.70 14.29 2.93
N ALA A 23 0.54 13.55 1.85
CA ALA A 23 -0.64 12.74 1.60
C ALA A 23 -0.55 11.35 2.25
N GLY A 24 0.66 10.85 2.45
CA GLY A 24 0.94 9.50 2.97
C GLY A 24 1.46 9.54 4.41
N MET A 25 0.95 8.61 5.23
CA MET A 25 1.45 8.34 6.57
C MET A 25 2.43 7.17 6.53
N ASP A 26 3.61 7.32 7.14
CA ASP A 26 4.58 6.23 7.22
C ASP A 26 4.04 5.05 8.03
N LEU A 27 4.24 3.83 7.53
CA LEU A 27 4.02 2.56 8.21
C LEU A 27 5.38 1.97 8.60
N CYS A 28 5.51 1.57 9.88
CA CYS A 28 6.74 1.00 10.41
C CYS A 28 6.61 -0.51 10.63
N ALA A 29 7.71 -1.23 10.43
CA ALA A 29 7.83 -2.62 10.85
C ALA A 29 7.80 -2.72 12.38
N VAL A 30 7.16 -3.76 12.92
CA VAL A 30 7.11 -4.00 14.38
C VAL A 30 8.15 -5.04 14.81
N GLU A 31 8.83 -5.69 13.88
CA GLU A 31 9.88 -6.67 14.11
C GLU A 31 10.89 -6.69 12.96
N ASP A 32 12.02 -7.30 13.21
CA ASP A 32 13.05 -7.48 12.19
C ASP A 32 12.59 -8.48 11.12
N ALA A 33 12.95 -8.21 9.87
CA ALA A 33 12.66 -9.09 8.75
C ALA A 33 13.77 -9.05 7.71
N THR A 34 14.25 -10.21 7.26
CA THR A 34 15.18 -10.31 6.13
C THR A 34 14.39 -10.50 4.84
N LEU A 35 14.69 -9.65 3.86
CA LEU A 35 14.13 -9.68 2.51
C LEU A 35 15.15 -10.30 1.57
N GLU A 36 14.97 -11.58 1.27
CA GLU A 36 15.80 -12.27 0.28
C GLU A 36 15.50 -11.79 -1.15
N PRO A 37 16.50 -11.70 -2.03
CA PRO A 37 16.29 -11.31 -3.42
C PRO A 37 15.24 -12.16 -4.14
N GLY A 38 14.25 -11.50 -4.73
CA GLY A 38 13.18 -12.15 -5.51
C GLY A 38 12.10 -12.87 -4.68
N VAL A 39 12.19 -12.89 -3.35
CA VAL A 39 11.24 -13.60 -2.48
C VAL A 39 10.30 -12.59 -1.79
N PRO A 40 8.98 -12.61 -2.07
CA PRO A 40 8.03 -11.76 -1.37
C PRO A 40 7.96 -12.09 0.14
N ARG A 41 7.94 -11.06 0.96
CA ARG A 41 7.87 -11.19 2.42
C ARG A 41 6.79 -10.31 3.02
N LEU A 42 5.90 -10.88 3.83
CA LEU A 42 4.97 -10.11 4.66
C LEU A 42 5.69 -9.61 5.91
N VAL A 43 5.71 -8.28 6.09
CA VAL A 43 6.29 -7.62 7.26
C VAL A 43 5.16 -7.04 8.10
N PRO A 44 5.03 -7.45 9.38
CA PRO A 44 3.96 -6.99 10.24
C PRO A 44 4.20 -5.54 10.72
N THR A 45 3.11 -4.81 10.96
CA THR A 45 3.14 -3.47 11.57
C THR A 45 2.64 -3.47 13.02
N GLY A 46 2.01 -4.56 13.46
CA GLY A 46 1.36 -4.64 14.78
C GLY A 46 0.11 -3.78 14.91
N LEU A 47 -0.49 -3.37 13.79
CA LEU A 47 -1.65 -2.47 13.74
C LEU A 47 -2.84 -3.10 13.03
N THR A 48 -4.05 -2.76 13.47
CA THR A 48 -5.29 -2.98 12.71
C THR A 48 -6.09 -1.68 12.66
N VAL A 49 -6.87 -1.48 11.58
CA VAL A 49 -7.64 -0.25 11.35
C VAL A 49 -9.10 -0.56 11.07
N GLU A 50 -9.96 0.38 11.43
CA GLU A 50 -11.35 0.42 11.02
C GLU A 50 -11.55 1.60 10.09
N ILE A 51 -11.74 1.30 8.81
CA ILE A 51 -11.98 2.29 7.76
C ILE A 51 -13.51 2.42 7.59
N PRO A 52 -14.07 3.63 7.59
CA PRO A 52 -15.51 3.80 7.39
C PRO A 52 -15.92 3.47 5.95
N PRO A 53 -17.18 3.02 5.72
CA PRO A 53 -17.72 2.84 4.38
C PRO A 53 -17.53 4.08 3.50
N GLY A 54 -17.28 3.89 2.20
CA GLY A 54 -16.96 4.95 1.24
C GLY A 54 -15.51 5.41 1.23
N TYR A 55 -14.66 4.80 2.07
CA TYR A 55 -13.22 5.02 2.08
C TYR A 55 -12.45 3.71 2.01
N GLU A 56 -11.30 3.76 1.38
CA GLU A 56 -10.26 2.72 1.40
C GLU A 56 -8.96 3.28 1.99
N ALA A 57 -8.06 2.42 2.42
CA ALA A 57 -6.67 2.79 2.55
C ALA A 57 -5.82 2.07 1.51
N GLN A 58 -4.86 2.81 0.95
CA GLN A 58 -3.89 2.27 0.00
C GLN A 58 -2.52 2.24 0.66
N VAL A 59 -1.88 1.08 0.64
CA VAL A 59 -0.48 0.92 1.06
C VAL A 59 0.40 0.98 -0.18
N ARG A 60 1.37 1.89 -0.16
CA ARG A 60 2.25 2.20 -1.29
C ARG A 60 3.72 2.08 -0.89
N PRO A 61 4.63 1.76 -1.83
CA PRO A 61 6.07 1.74 -1.59
C PRO A 61 6.59 3.12 -1.17
N ARG A 62 7.72 3.13 -0.49
CA ARG A 62 8.50 4.34 -0.21
C ARG A 62 9.57 4.52 -1.28
N SER A 63 9.59 5.72 -1.88
CA SER A 63 10.56 6.07 -2.93
C SER A 63 12.02 5.88 -2.51
N GLY A 64 12.35 6.20 -1.25
CA GLY A 64 13.70 6.03 -0.73
C GLY A 64 14.16 4.57 -0.65
N LEU A 65 13.28 3.63 -0.25
CA LEU A 65 13.59 2.20 -0.26
C LEU A 65 13.69 1.67 -1.70
N ALA A 66 12.79 2.10 -2.57
CA ALA A 66 12.83 1.71 -3.98
C ALA A 66 14.12 2.15 -4.68
N LEU A 67 14.49 3.43 -4.52
CA LEU A 67 15.67 3.99 -5.21
C LEU A 67 16.99 3.45 -4.66
N LYS A 68 17.14 3.37 -3.33
CA LYS A 68 18.43 3.04 -2.69
C LYS A 68 18.68 1.54 -2.55
N HIS A 69 17.62 0.76 -2.38
CA HIS A 69 17.71 -0.64 -2.02
C HIS A 69 16.91 -1.58 -2.94
N ALA A 70 16.28 -1.05 -3.99
CA ALA A 70 15.44 -1.80 -4.91
C ALA A 70 14.29 -2.58 -4.20
N ILE A 71 13.81 -2.08 -3.06
CA ILE A 71 12.70 -2.66 -2.32
C ILE A 71 11.38 -2.09 -2.82
N THR A 72 10.45 -2.95 -3.17
CA THR A 72 9.13 -2.58 -3.68
C THR A 72 8.02 -3.40 -3.03
N MET A 73 6.78 -3.18 -3.45
CA MET A 73 5.61 -3.96 -3.08
C MET A 73 5.02 -4.58 -4.35
N PRO A 74 4.97 -5.92 -4.49
CA PRO A 74 4.45 -6.57 -5.69
C PRO A 74 2.94 -6.37 -5.90
N ASN A 75 2.21 -6.00 -4.85
CA ASN A 75 0.78 -5.68 -4.87
C ASN A 75 0.48 -4.17 -4.79
N ALA A 76 1.44 -3.31 -5.12
CA ALA A 76 1.22 -1.86 -5.03
C ALA A 76 0.25 -1.34 -6.10
N PRO A 77 -0.72 -0.48 -5.72
CA PRO A 77 -1.10 -0.12 -4.36
C PRO A 77 -1.87 -1.25 -3.67
N GLY A 78 -1.47 -1.60 -2.45
CA GLY A 78 -2.18 -2.59 -1.64
C GLY A 78 -3.48 -1.99 -1.09
N THR A 79 -4.62 -2.60 -1.38
CA THR A 79 -5.93 -2.13 -0.93
C THR A 79 -6.27 -2.66 0.45
N ILE A 80 -6.70 -1.77 1.33
CA ILE A 80 -7.27 -2.10 2.63
C ILE A 80 -8.74 -1.69 2.62
N ASP A 81 -9.61 -2.68 2.61
CA ASP A 81 -11.05 -2.51 2.52
C ASP A 81 -11.69 -1.99 3.82
N PRO A 82 -12.86 -1.33 3.76
CA PRO A 82 -13.60 -0.90 4.96
C PRO A 82 -13.94 -2.05 5.91
N GLY A 83 -14.19 -3.25 5.37
CA GLY A 83 -14.53 -4.45 6.14
C GLY A 83 -13.32 -5.21 6.71
N TYR A 84 -12.10 -4.86 6.33
CA TYR A 84 -10.91 -5.56 6.81
C TYR A 84 -10.64 -5.25 8.29
N ARG A 85 -10.38 -6.29 9.08
CA ARG A 85 -10.07 -6.20 10.52
C ARG A 85 -8.80 -6.96 10.89
N GLY A 86 -8.10 -7.52 9.89
CA GLY A 86 -6.83 -8.18 10.13
C GLY A 86 -5.69 -7.16 10.39
N GLU A 87 -4.53 -7.68 10.73
CA GLU A 87 -3.33 -6.88 10.88
C GLU A 87 -2.91 -6.25 9.55
N LEU A 88 -2.54 -4.97 9.58
CA LEU A 88 -1.86 -4.32 8.46
C LEU A 88 -0.47 -4.91 8.33
N ARG A 89 -0.27 -5.72 7.30
CA ARG A 89 1.03 -6.28 6.94
C ARG A 89 1.45 -5.78 5.57
N VAL A 90 2.70 -5.41 5.45
CA VAL A 90 3.26 -4.89 4.19
C VAL A 90 3.94 -6.01 3.43
N LEU A 91 3.48 -6.27 2.21
CA LEU A 91 4.12 -7.24 1.32
C LEU A 91 5.29 -6.57 0.60
N LEU A 92 6.52 -6.89 1.02
CA LEU A 92 7.75 -6.36 0.42
C LEU A 92 8.40 -7.37 -0.52
N LEU A 93 9.07 -6.85 -1.54
CA LEU A 93 9.86 -7.61 -2.50
C LEU A 93 11.19 -6.91 -2.71
N ASN A 94 12.28 -7.65 -2.53
CA ASN A 94 13.63 -7.21 -2.82
C ASN A 94 13.99 -7.55 -4.27
N LEU A 95 14.15 -6.52 -5.12
CA LEU A 95 14.60 -6.63 -6.50
C LEU A 95 16.12 -6.43 -6.64
N GLY A 96 16.83 -6.23 -5.52
CA GLY A 96 18.28 -6.15 -5.47
C GLY A 96 18.94 -7.52 -5.61
N ARG A 97 20.25 -7.55 -5.43
CA ARG A 97 21.07 -8.78 -5.56
C ARG A 97 21.50 -9.37 -4.22
N GLU A 98 21.38 -8.60 -3.15
CA GLU A 98 21.78 -8.98 -1.79
C GLU A 98 20.56 -8.91 -0.87
N ALA A 99 20.59 -9.72 0.20
CA ALA A 99 19.55 -9.67 1.21
C ALA A 99 19.51 -8.27 1.87
N TYR A 100 18.30 -7.79 2.14
CA TYR A 100 18.07 -6.53 2.84
C TYR A 100 17.38 -6.79 4.18
N THR A 101 17.93 -6.26 5.26
CA THR A 101 17.32 -6.39 6.58
C THR A 101 16.51 -5.15 6.92
N VAL A 102 15.23 -5.37 7.18
CA VAL A 102 14.33 -4.41 7.83
C VAL A 102 14.47 -4.59 9.32
N HIS A 103 14.63 -3.51 10.08
CA HIS A 103 14.63 -3.54 11.54
C HIS A 103 13.32 -3.04 12.11
N ALA A 104 12.98 -3.49 13.33
CA ALA A 104 11.83 -2.96 14.06
C ALA A 104 11.92 -1.43 14.18
N GLY A 105 10.83 -0.74 13.85
CA GLY A 105 10.77 0.72 13.79
C GLY A 105 11.10 1.33 12.43
N ASP A 106 11.67 0.57 11.48
CA ASP A 106 11.92 1.05 10.13
C ASP A 106 10.63 1.38 9.40
N ARG A 107 10.64 2.52 8.69
CA ARG A 107 9.53 2.92 7.82
C ARG A 107 9.58 2.13 6.53
N ILE A 108 8.64 1.21 6.34
CA ILE A 108 8.64 0.22 5.26
C ILE A 108 7.67 0.52 4.11
N ALA A 109 6.64 1.32 4.38
CA ALA A 109 5.63 1.70 3.40
C ALA A 109 5.01 3.04 3.80
N GLN A 110 4.08 3.54 3.00
CA GLN A 110 3.22 4.66 3.32
C GLN A 110 1.76 4.31 3.06
N MET A 111 0.87 4.81 3.91
CA MET A 111 -0.57 4.59 3.82
C MET A 111 -1.28 5.89 3.47
N ILE A 112 -2.15 5.84 2.47
CA ILE A 112 -3.00 6.94 2.05
C ILE A 112 -4.46 6.49 2.21
N VAL A 113 -5.31 7.39 2.70
CA VAL A 113 -6.76 7.16 2.76
C VAL A 113 -7.43 7.95 1.66
N ALA A 114 -8.27 7.28 0.87
CA ALA A 114 -9.00 7.88 -0.23
C ALA A 114 -10.49 7.51 -0.18
N ARG A 115 -11.34 8.29 -0.82
CA ARG A 115 -12.70 7.90 -1.12
C ARG A 115 -12.70 6.97 -2.33
N TYR A 116 -13.65 6.05 -2.37
CA TYR A 116 -13.93 5.24 -3.57
C TYR A 116 -15.42 5.30 -3.92
N GLU A 117 -15.71 5.10 -5.19
CA GLU A 117 -17.08 4.95 -5.68
C GLU A 117 -17.42 3.45 -5.76
N ALA A 118 -18.46 3.03 -5.05
CA ALA A 118 -19.00 1.69 -5.21
C ALA A 118 -19.80 1.60 -6.51
N VAL A 119 -19.46 0.62 -7.34
CA VAL A 119 -20.07 0.44 -8.66
C VAL A 119 -21.12 -0.67 -8.60
N GLU A 120 -22.32 -0.37 -9.08
CA GLU A 120 -23.35 -1.36 -9.39
C GLU A 120 -23.34 -1.63 -10.89
N TRP A 121 -23.16 -2.88 -11.28
CA TRP A 121 -23.14 -3.27 -12.68
C TRP A 121 -24.55 -3.48 -13.21
N VAL A 122 -24.85 -2.88 -14.35
CA VAL A 122 -26.04 -3.17 -15.15
C VAL A 122 -25.57 -3.83 -16.43
N GLU A 123 -25.97 -5.09 -16.63
CA GLU A 123 -25.66 -5.82 -17.86
C GLU A 123 -26.50 -5.28 -19.03
N GLY A 124 -25.86 -4.95 -20.14
CA GLY A 124 -26.51 -4.40 -21.33
C GLY A 124 -25.54 -4.13 -22.46
N GLU A 125 -26.08 -3.71 -23.58
CA GLU A 125 -25.29 -3.26 -24.71
C GLU A 125 -24.59 -1.92 -24.41
N LEU A 126 -23.33 -1.80 -24.84
CA LEU A 126 -22.56 -0.57 -24.66
C LEU A 126 -22.86 0.40 -25.82
N ALA A 127 -22.92 1.67 -25.48
CA ALA A 127 -22.99 2.74 -26.50
C ALA A 127 -21.68 2.79 -27.31
N ASP A 128 -21.81 3.16 -28.58
CA ASP A 128 -20.66 3.42 -29.43
C ASP A 128 -19.81 4.58 -28.90
N SER A 129 -18.50 4.50 -29.16
CA SER A 129 -17.58 5.59 -28.84
C SER A 129 -16.61 5.86 -29.99
N ALA A 130 -16.13 7.10 -30.10
CA ALA A 130 -15.15 7.47 -31.13
C ALA A 130 -13.84 6.67 -31.05
N ARG A 131 -13.48 6.18 -29.86
CA ARG A 131 -12.31 5.33 -29.65
C ARG A 131 -12.57 3.86 -30.02
N GLY A 132 -13.81 3.39 -29.94
CA GLY A 132 -14.19 1.99 -30.19
C GLY A 132 -13.34 1.01 -29.38
N THR A 133 -12.79 0.01 -30.06
CA THR A 133 -11.92 -1.02 -29.45
C THR A 133 -10.44 -0.64 -29.40
N GLY A 134 -10.08 0.58 -29.77
CA GLY A 134 -8.68 1.05 -29.80
C GLY A 134 -8.03 1.04 -28.43
N GLY A 135 -6.89 0.32 -28.29
CA GLY A 135 -6.07 0.22 -27.09
C GLY A 135 -4.60 0.00 -27.43
N PHE A 136 -3.76 -0.22 -26.41
CA PHE A 136 -2.35 -0.62 -26.55
C PHE A 136 -1.53 0.26 -27.54
N GLY A 137 -1.69 1.60 -27.46
CA GLY A 137 -0.96 2.54 -28.33
C GLY A 137 -1.69 2.90 -29.63
N SER A 138 -3.00 2.65 -29.73
CA SER A 138 -3.81 3.02 -30.91
C SER A 138 -3.84 4.53 -31.21
N SER A 139 -3.43 5.39 -30.28
CA SER A 139 -3.28 6.85 -30.46
C SER A 139 -1.96 7.28 -31.11
N GLY A 140 -1.09 6.32 -31.46
CA GLY A 140 0.22 6.61 -32.05
C GLY A 140 1.28 7.04 -31.02
N ARG A 141 2.45 7.39 -31.54
CA ARG A 141 3.56 8.01 -30.79
C ARG A 141 3.54 9.51 -30.95
#